data_d5aeebce19b294eb61808141bca2f3f1
#
_entry.id   d5aeebce19b294eb61808141bca2f3f1
#
_cell.length_a   1.000
_cell.length_b   1.000
_cell.length_c   1.000
_cell.angle_alpha   90.00
_cell.angle_beta   90.00
_cell.angle_gamma   90.00
#
_symmetry.space_group_name_H-M   'P 1'
#
loop_
_entity.id
_entity.type
_entity.pdbx_description
1 polymer ?
#
loop_
_entity_poly.entity_id
_entity_poly.type
_entity_poly.pdbx_seq_one_letter_code
_entity_poly.pdbx_strand_id
1 'polypeptide(L)'
;ILISLVLLFMSVMGNAQSLTLKIGGIENAEGFLYVGIYSSEESFMKKPVYGFRVEVKDTLVTVPCKGLPSGAYAISVFQDANGNGVLDTGSFGRPTEKFGFSNNAEGVMGPPAYKKCVFEFKQDAEILILLK
;
A
#
# COMPACT_ATOMS: atom_id res chain seq x y z
N ILE A 1 7.61 -13.63 9.09
CA ILE A 1 7.32 -12.44 9.44
C ILE A 1 6.19 -11.74 8.82
N LEU A 2 6.48 -11.01 7.80
CA LEU A 2 5.50 -10.22 7.19
C LEU A 2 4.41 -10.99 6.55
N ILE A 3 4.74 -12.08 6.01
CA ILE A 3 3.82 -12.95 5.33
C ILE A 3 2.67 -13.39 6.23
N SER A 4 2.91 -13.49 7.52
CA SER A 4 1.86 -13.91 8.41
C SER A 4 0.68 -12.95 8.42
N LEU A 5 0.91 -11.68 8.12
CA LEU A 5 -0.19 -10.73 8.07
C LEU A 5 -1.10 -10.98 6.91
N VAL A 6 -0.53 -11.42 5.80
CA VAL A 6 -1.30 -11.71 4.61
C VAL A 6 -2.25 -12.84 4.85
N LEU A 7 -1.88 -13.75 5.73
CA LEU A 7 -2.70 -14.90 6.03
C LEU A 7 -4.02 -14.54 6.71
N LEU A 8 -4.15 -13.32 7.21
CA LEU A 8 -5.42 -12.90 7.78
C LEU A 8 -6.54 -12.94 6.77
N PHE A 9 -6.22 -12.91 5.49
CA PHE A 9 -7.23 -12.96 4.45
C PHE A 9 -7.67 -14.38 4.14
N MET A 10 -7.01 -15.36 4.69
CA MET A 10 -7.21 -16.74 4.30
C MET A 10 -8.46 -17.38 4.85
N SER A 11 -9.24 -16.64 5.60
CA SER A 11 -10.50 -17.17 6.09
C SER A 11 -11.51 -17.37 4.97
N VAL A 12 -11.29 -16.76 3.85
CA VAL A 12 -12.17 -16.88 2.70
C VAL A 12 -12.03 -18.25 2.09
N MET A 13 -13.14 -18.91 1.88
CA MET A 13 -13.13 -20.26 1.34
C MET A 13 -13.21 -20.28 -0.16
N GLY A 14 -12.74 -21.36 -0.72
CA GLY A 14 -12.93 -21.62 -2.14
C GLY A 14 -12.15 -20.69 -3.03
N ASN A 15 -12.81 -19.78 -3.65
CA ASN A 15 -12.22 -18.98 -4.73
C ASN A 15 -11.44 -17.77 -4.25
N ALA A 16 -10.59 -17.98 -3.25
CA ALA A 16 -9.74 -16.88 -2.79
C ALA A 16 -8.82 -16.44 -3.92
N GLN A 17 -8.76 -15.15 -4.13
CA GLN A 17 -7.93 -14.55 -5.16
C GLN A 17 -6.66 -13.98 -4.56
N SER A 18 -5.68 -13.71 -5.41
CA SER A 18 -4.42 -13.13 -5.00
C SER A 18 -4.23 -11.78 -5.65
N LEU A 19 -3.93 -10.79 -4.83
CA LEU A 19 -3.50 -9.50 -5.31
C LEU A 19 -2.00 -9.40 -5.05
N THR A 20 -1.23 -9.18 -6.09
CA THR A 20 0.21 -9.02 -5.95
C THR A 20 0.55 -7.55 -6.10
N LEU A 21 1.15 -6.98 -5.07
CA LEU A 21 1.60 -5.60 -5.12
C LEU A 21 3.07 -5.58 -5.48
N LYS A 22 3.41 -4.79 -6.49
CA LYS A 22 4.80 -4.50 -6.82
C LYS A 22 5.04 -3.04 -6.54
N ILE A 23 6.00 -2.77 -5.68
CA ILE A 23 6.27 -1.42 -5.22
C ILE A 23 7.66 -1.04 -5.68
N GLY A 24 7.74 -0.08 -6.59
CA GLY A 24 8.97 0.39 -7.16
C GLY A 24 9.21 1.85 -6.84
N GLY A 25 10.18 2.46 -7.53
CA GLY A 25 10.53 3.84 -7.25
C GLY A 25 11.34 4.02 -5.98
N ILE A 26 11.79 2.93 -5.39
CA ILE A 26 12.59 2.95 -4.18
C ILE A 26 14.02 3.29 -4.57
N GLU A 27 14.56 4.37 -4.00
CA GLU A 27 15.94 4.75 -4.32
C GLU A 27 16.94 4.00 -3.48
N ASN A 28 16.67 3.88 -2.19
CA ASN A 28 17.57 3.20 -1.27
C ASN A 28 16.82 2.09 -0.57
N ALA A 29 17.41 0.90 -0.58
CA ALA A 29 16.79 -0.27 0.07
C ALA A 29 17.05 -0.17 1.58
N GLU A 30 16.21 0.57 2.27
CA GLU A 30 16.36 0.81 3.70
C GLU A 30 14.99 0.98 4.35
N GLY A 31 14.93 0.69 5.64
CA GLY A 31 13.71 0.88 6.41
C GLY A 31 12.60 -0.07 6.04
N PHE A 32 11.39 0.43 6.09
CA PHE A 32 10.18 -0.37 5.90
C PHE A 32 9.20 0.35 4.98
N LEU A 33 8.39 -0.44 4.30
CA LEU A 33 7.21 0.08 3.61
C LEU A 33 6.02 -0.13 4.51
N TYR A 34 5.21 0.89 4.65
CA TYR A 34 3.93 0.78 5.34
C TYR A 34 2.84 0.79 4.29
N VAL A 35 2.04 -0.27 4.30
CA VAL A 35 1.00 -0.49 3.30
C VAL A 35 -0.35 -0.44 3.98
N GLY A 36 -1.24 0.40 3.47
CA GLY A 36 -2.60 0.46 3.94
C GLY A 36 -3.55 0.14 2.81
N ILE A 37 -4.49 -0.78 3.05
CA ILE A 37 -5.53 -1.15 2.10
C ILE A 37 -6.85 -0.66 2.68
N TYR A 38 -7.57 0.13 1.90
CA TYR A 38 -8.79 0.78 2.36
C TYR A 38 -9.95 0.31 1.49
N SER A 39 -11.11 0.14 2.10
CA SER A 39 -12.29 -0.35 1.38
C SER A 39 -13.42 0.68 1.32
N SER A 40 -13.20 1.88 1.80
CA SER A 40 -14.23 2.93 1.75
C SER A 40 -13.60 4.30 1.72
N GLU A 41 -14.35 5.25 1.20
CA GLU A 41 -13.91 6.63 1.17
C GLU A 41 -13.79 7.21 2.57
N GLU A 42 -14.72 6.86 3.45
CA GLU A 42 -14.70 7.37 4.82
C GLU A 42 -13.46 6.95 5.59
N SER A 43 -12.97 5.75 5.32
CA SER A 43 -11.81 5.24 6.04
C SER A 43 -10.49 5.60 5.38
N PHE A 44 -10.52 6.11 4.16
CA PHE A 44 -9.32 6.36 3.37
C PHE A 44 -8.36 7.29 4.11
N MET A 45 -7.12 6.84 4.24
CA MET A 45 -6.04 7.55 4.95
C MET A 45 -6.31 7.75 6.44
N LYS A 46 -7.35 7.10 6.97
CA LYS A 46 -7.67 7.18 8.39
C LYS A 46 -7.53 5.83 9.07
N LYS A 47 -8.18 4.81 8.53
CA LYS A 47 -8.14 3.49 9.13
C LYS A 47 -8.20 2.43 8.05
N PRO A 48 -7.08 1.80 7.72
CA PRO A 48 -7.09 0.75 6.71
C PRO A 48 -7.84 -0.47 7.20
N VAL A 49 -8.49 -1.17 6.27
CA VAL A 49 -9.11 -2.44 6.60
C VAL A 49 -8.03 -3.50 6.78
N TYR A 50 -6.92 -3.36 6.07
CA TYR A 50 -5.73 -4.18 6.26
C TYR A 50 -4.52 -3.28 6.23
N GLY A 51 -3.63 -3.42 7.22
CA GLY A 51 -2.41 -2.63 7.27
C GLY A 51 -1.26 -3.51 7.66
N PHE A 52 -0.11 -3.31 7.04
CA PHE A 52 1.07 -4.08 7.39
C PHE A 52 2.31 -3.36 6.90
N ARG A 53 3.47 -3.82 7.37
CA ARG A 53 4.74 -3.24 6.94
C ARG A 53 5.64 -4.32 6.39
N VAL A 54 6.52 -3.91 5.49
CA VAL A 54 7.43 -4.80 4.77
C VAL A 54 8.83 -4.22 4.88
N GLU A 55 9.78 -5.03 5.26
CA GLU A 55 11.16 -4.57 5.26
C GLU A 55 11.65 -4.38 3.83
N VAL A 56 12.34 -3.27 3.58
CA VAL A 56 12.82 -2.94 2.24
C VAL A 56 14.20 -3.54 2.04
N LYS A 57 14.28 -4.60 1.24
CA LYS A 57 15.55 -5.28 0.97
C LYS A 57 16.06 -5.07 -0.45
N ASP A 58 15.24 -4.42 -1.29
CA ASP A 58 15.60 -4.19 -2.68
C ASP A 58 14.84 -2.97 -3.17
N THR A 59 15.16 -2.52 -4.38
CA THR A 59 14.50 -1.36 -4.97
C THR A 59 13.17 -1.69 -5.59
N LEU A 60 12.84 -2.96 -5.71
CA LEU A 60 11.52 -3.42 -6.10
C LEU A 60 11.07 -4.44 -5.07
N VAL A 61 9.92 -4.20 -4.46
CA VAL A 61 9.39 -5.08 -3.42
C VAL A 61 8.10 -5.70 -3.93
N THR A 62 7.99 -7.01 -3.84
CA THR A 62 6.79 -7.73 -4.26
C THR A 62 6.08 -8.26 -3.02
N VAL A 63 4.81 -7.92 -2.89
CA VAL A 63 4.02 -8.30 -1.73
C VAL A 63 2.79 -9.08 -2.19
N PRO A 64 2.73 -10.38 -1.91
CA PRO A 64 1.54 -11.16 -2.25
C PRO A 64 0.46 -10.97 -1.18
N CYS A 65 -0.75 -10.68 -1.62
CA CYS A 65 -1.91 -10.54 -0.73
C CYS A 65 -2.88 -11.65 -1.12
N LYS A 66 -2.75 -12.80 -0.50
CA LYS A 66 -3.56 -13.96 -0.84
C LYS A 66 -4.86 -13.95 -0.07
N GLY A 67 -5.94 -14.32 -0.73
CA GLY A 67 -7.23 -14.44 -0.08
C GLY A 67 -7.96 -13.13 0.13
N LEU A 68 -7.54 -12.07 -0.55
CA LEU A 68 -8.24 -10.80 -0.44
C LEU A 68 -9.61 -10.93 -1.09
N PRO A 69 -10.69 -10.62 -0.36
CA PRO A 69 -12.04 -10.73 -0.95
C PRO A 69 -12.22 -9.77 -2.12
N SER A 70 -13.09 -10.16 -3.04
CA SER A 70 -13.46 -9.28 -4.14
C SER A 70 -14.05 -7.99 -3.60
N GLY A 71 -13.76 -6.89 -4.24
CA GLY A 71 -14.28 -5.61 -3.80
C GLY A 71 -13.51 -4.46 -4.41
N ALA A 72 -13.88 -3.27 -4.00
CA ALA A 72 -13.19 -2.05 -4.41
C ALA A 72 -12.24 -1.63 -3.30
N TYR A 73 -11.02 -1.32 -3.67
CA TYR A 73 -9.97 -0.99 -2.70
C TYR A 73 -9.13 0.18 -3.18
N ALA A 74 -8.55 0.88 -2.23
CA ALA A 74 -7.51 1.86 -2.50
C ALA A 74 -6.33 1.51 -1.61
N ILE A 75 -5.12 1.77 -2.08
CA ILE A 75 -3.91 1.40 -1.36
C ILE A 75 -2.98 2.60 -1.24
N SER A 76 -2.43 2.78 -0.05
CA SER A 76 -1.37 3.76 0.17
C SER A 76 -0.12 3.04 0.64
N VAL A 77 1.03 3.55 0.23
CA VAL A 77 2.32 3.01 0.62
C VAL A 77 3.24 4.18 0.92
N PHE A 78 3.99 4.10 2.02
CA PHE A 78 5.11 5.03 2.17
C PHE A 78 6.32 4.27 2.70
N GLN A 79 7.48 4.81 2.41
CA GLN A 79 8.74 4.23 2.87
C GLN A 79 9.20 4.98 4.11
N ASP A 80 9.29 4.25 5.22
CA ASP A 80 9.79 4.77 6.48
C ASP A 80 11.28 4.44 6.52
N ALA A 81 12.09 5.29 5.91
CA ALA A 81 13.49 4.99 5.70
C ALA A 81 14.28 4.99 7.01
N ASN A 82 13.89 5.81 7.97
CA ASN A 82 14.61 5.91 9.24
C ASN A 82 14.00 5.05 10.34
N GLY A 83 12.92 4.33 10.05
CA GLY A 83 12.35 3.39 11.00
C GLY A 83 11.58 4.03 12.13
N ASN A 84 11.12 5.29 11.99
CA ASN A 84 10.46 5.98 13.09
C ASN A 84 8.95 5.73 13.14
N GLY A 85 8.40 5.03 12.17
CA GLY A 85 6.98 4.66 12.19
C GLY A 85 6.02 5.70 11.66
N VAL A 86 6.51 6.86 11.23
CA VAL A 86 5.66 7.92 10.69
C VAL A 86 6.24 8.45 9.39
N LEU A 87 5.38 9.00 8.56
CA LEU A 87 5.81 9.65 7.34
C LEU A 87 6.40 11.00 7.69
N ASP A 88 7.70 11.16 7.48
CA ASP A 88 8.36 12.41 7.79
C ASP A 88 7.98 13.48 6.79
N THR A 89 7.88 14.71 7.28
CA THR A 89 7.52 15.84 6.44
C THR A 89 8.53 16.95 6.62
N GLY A 90 8.69 17.73 5.56
CA GLY A 90 9.53 18.92 5.59
C GLY A 90 8.68 20.16 5.67
N SER A 91 9.19 21.26 5.11
CA SER A 91 8.49 22.54 5.12
C SER A 91 7.12 22.42 4.46
N PHE A 92 6.14 23.10 5.01
CA PHE A 92 4.76 23.13 4.49
C PHE A 92 4.10 21.76 4.48
N GLY A 93 4.54 20.85 5.36
CA GLY A 93 3.92 19.54 5.47
C GLY A 93 4.20 18.60 4.33
N ARG A 94 5.17 18.87 3.50
CA ARG A 94 5.54 17.98 2.41
C ARG A 94 6.27 16.77 2.96
N PRO A 95 5.92 15.55 2.49
CA PRO A 95 6.66 14.38 2.92
C PRO A 95 8.11 14.46 2.46
N THR A 96 9.03 14.08 3.35
CA THR A 96 10.44 13.96 3.00
C THR A 96 10.80 12.52 2.65
N GLU A 97 9.91 11.59 2.97
CA GLU A 97 10.06 10.19 2.61
C GLU A 97 9.13 9.88 1.46
N LYS A 98 9.48 8.86 0.68
CA LYS A 98 8.72 8.53 -0.52
C LYS A 98 7.39 7.88 -0.20
N PHE A 99 6.41 8.11 -1.05
CA PHE A 99 5.09 7.52 -0.88
C PHE A 99 4.45 7.30 -2.25
N GLY A 100 3.40 6.50 -2.27
CA GLY A 100 2.67 6.23 -3.51
C GLY A 100 1.29 5.67 -3.21
N PHE A 101 0.46 5.65 -4.25
CA PHE A 101 -0.93 5.21 -4.13
C PHE A 101 -1.28 4.31 -5.30
N SER A 102 -2.32 3.49 -5.10
CA SER A 102 -2.84 2.67 -6.19
C SER A 102 -3.27 3.57 -7.35
N ASN A 103 -3.24 3.02 -8.57
CA ASN A 103 -3.45 3.74 -9.82
C ASN A 103 -2.38 4.79 -10.05
N ASN A 104 -1.31 4.80 -9.24
CA ASN A 104 -0.28 5.83 -9.26
C ASN A 104 -0.89 7.23 -9.19
N ALA A 105 -1.97 7.35 -8.43
CA ALA A 105 -2.67 8.62 -8.28
C ALA A 105 -1.81 9.63 -7.55
N GLU A 106 -1.96 10.89 -7.90
CA GLU A 106 -1.20 11.96 -7.28
C GLU A 106 -2.15 13.02 -6.75
N GLY A 107 -1.79 13.60 -5.63
CA GLY A 107 -2.53 14.68 -5.05
C GLY A 107 -1.81 15.99 -5.19
N VAL A 108 -2.52 17.08 -4.91
CA VAL A 108 -1.94 18.42 -4.90
C VAL A 108 -1.97 18.89 -3.46
N MET A 109 -0.77 19.08 -2.88
CA MET A 109 -0.65 19.53 -1.50
C MET A 109 -1.30 18.58 -0.50
N GLY A 110 -1.25 17.29 -0.79
CA GLY A 110 -1.82 16.28 0.08
C GLY A 110 -2.08 15.01 -0.67
N PRO A 111 -2.65 13.99 -0.02
CA PRO A 111 -2.93 12.74 -0.70
C PRO A 111 -4.00 12.91 -1.76
N PRO A 112 -4.00 12.07 -2.81
CA PRO A 112 -5.06 12.12 -3.80
C PRO A 112 -6.40 11.71 -3.19
N ALA A 113 -7.49 12.08 -3.85
CA ALA A 113 -8.81 11.67 -3.42
C ALA A 113 -8.96 10.16 -3.57
N TYR A 114 -9.80 9.57 -2.73
CA TYR A 114 -10.06 8.13 -2.77
C TYR A 114 -10.48 7.68 -4.17
N LYS A 115 -11.33 8.44 -4.83
CA LYS A 115 -11.84 8.04 -6.14
C LYS A 115 -10.76 7.93 -7.20
N LYS A 116 -9.61 8.56 -6.98
CA LYS A 116 -8.49 8.43 -7.91
C LYS A 116 -7.64 7.20 -7.64
N CYS A 117 -7.77 6.65 -6.45
CA CYS A 117 -6.96 5.51 -6.02
C CYS A 117 -7.73 4.20 -6.12
N VAL A 118 -9.05 4.25 -6.11
CA VAL A 118 -9.85 3.04 -6.01
C VAL A 118 -9.78 2.21 -7.29
N PHE A 119 -9.69 0.90 -7.11
CA PHE A 119 -9.71 -0.05 -8.21
C PHE A 119 -10.59 -1.23 -7.81
N GLU A 120 -11.11 -1.94 -8.80
CA GLU A 120 -11.93 -3.12 -8.53
C GLU A 120 -11.06 -4.35 -8.59
N PHE A 121 -11.18 -5.17 -7.56
CA PHE A 121 -10.44 -6.42 -7.47
C PHE A 121 -11.46 -7.56 -7.53
N LYS A 122 -11.46 -8.32 -8.63
CA LYS A 122 -12.43 -9.38 -8.85
C LYS A 122 -11.78 -10.72 -9.14
N GLN A 123 -10.51 -10.73 -9.49
CA GLN A 123 -9.78 -11.95 -9.80
C GLN A 123 -8.31 -11.66 -9.59
N ASP A 124 -7.48 -12.68 -9.68
CA ASP A 124 -6.05 -12.50 -9.49
C ASP A 124 -5.55 -11.33 -10.31
N ALA A 125 -4.78 -10.47 -9.67
CA ALA A 125 -4.31 -9.25 -10.29
C ALA A 125 -2.95 -8.86 -9.74
N GLU A 126 -2.26 -8.05 -10.52
CA GLU A 126 -0.98 -7.50 -10.12
C GLU A 126 -1.03 -6.02 -10.36
N ILE A 127 -0.66 -5.21 -9.37
CA ILE A 127 -0.59 -3.77 -9.55
C ILE A 127 0.77 -3.26 -9.14
N LEU A 128 1.22 -2.26 -9.87
CA LEU A 128 2.50 -1.60 -9.63
C LEU A 128 2.24 -0.22 -9.04
N ILE A 129 2.86 0.05 -7.91
CA ILE A 129 2.81 1.36 -7.28
C ILE A 129 4.22 1.91 -7.26
N LEU A 130 4.39 3.09 -7.84
CA LEU A 130 5.70 3.74 -7.91
C LEU A 130 5.76 4.83 -6.86
N LEU A 131 6.71 4.70 -5.96
CA LEU A 131 6.94 5.72 -4.94
C LEU A 131 7.62 6.94 -5.53
N LYS A 132 7.29 8.09 -5.03
CA LYS A 132 7.88 9.35 -5.48
C LYS A 132 8.33 10.19 -4.31
#